data_79be8c53ddaa59bab18d75a13f6e09e9
#
_entry.id   79be8c53ddaa59bab18d75a13f6e09e9
#
_cell.length_a   1.000
_cell.length_b   1.000
_cell.length_c   1.000
_cell.angle_alpha   90.00
_cell.angle_beta   90.00
_cell.angle_gamma   90.00
#
_symmetry.space_group_name_H-M   'P 1'
#
loop_
_entity.id
_entity.type
_entity.pdbx_description
1 polymer ?
#
loop_
_entity_poly.entity_id
_entity_poly.type
_entity_poly.pdbx_seq_one_letter_code
_entity_poly.pdbx_strand_id
1 'polypeptide(L)'
;MHIISLEETGEIRVTTYLDESQIPENQPNMWKIDKENLPEAPVQTWEILDGVVTVNPEKLAAYNRSIMPSLSRRQFKLALLENGLLNTVEQMIESIEDPTVKARIQIEYSESERFERTNESVKYMLGVLDLTLDQGDEMWRYAITL
;
A
#
# COMPACT_ATOMS: atom_id res chain seq x y z
N MET A 1 10.01 7.91 27.84
CA MET A 1 10.87 6.95 27.13
C MET A 1 10.02 5.90 26.41
N HIS A 2 10.42 5.50 25.24
CA HIS A 2 9.79 4.41 24.51
C HIS A 2 10.76 3.26 24.32
N ILE A 3 10.26 2.05 24.41
CA ILE A 3 11.02 0.87 24.01
C ILE A 3 10.39 0.29 22.77
N ILE A 4 11.22 0.02 21.79
CA ILE A 4 10.81 -0.60 20.55
C ILE A 4 11.30 -2.03 20.56
N SER A 5 10.40 -2.95 20.31
CA SER A 5 10.73 -4.36 20.14
C SER A 5 10.45 -4.80 18.72
N LEU A 6 11.34 -5.59 18.16
CA LEU A 6 11.13 -6.29 16.89
C LEU A 6 10.84 -7.74 17.20
N GLU A 7 9.71 -8.26 16.69
CA GLU A 7 9.37 -9.68 16.84
C GLU A 7 10.03 -10.56 15.76
N GLU A 8 9.98 -11.88 15.95
CA GLU A 8 10.53 -12.85 14.98
C GLU A 8 9.92 -12.72 13.58
N THR A 9 8.69 -12.22 13.49
CA THR A 9 8.00 -11.94 12.22
C THR A 9 8.51 -10.70 11.49
N GLY A 10 9.39 -9.92 12.11
CA GLY A 10 9.83 -8.64 11.58
C GLY A 10 8.89 -7.48 11.87
N GLU A 11 7.82 -7.71 12.62
CA GLU A 11 6.92 -6.65 13.06
C GLU A 11 7.55 -5.81 14.16
N ILE A 12 7.40 -4.48 14.04
CA ILE A 12 7.87 -3.54 15.05
C ILE A 12 6.73 -3.24 16.00
N ARG A 13 6.98 -3.46 17.30
CA ARG A 13 6.06 -3.05 18.37
C ARG A 13 6.70 -1.98 19.23
N VAL A 14 5.89 -1.00 19.61
CA VAL A 14 6.29 0.07 20.50
C VAL A 14 5.63 -0.16 21.86
N THR A 15 6.45 -0.29 22.89
CA THR A 15 5.97 -0.37 24.27
C THR A 15 6.46 0.88 25.01
N THR A 16 5.56 1.53 25.70
CA THR A 16 5.86 2.71 26.53
C THR A 16 5.91 2.32 27.99
N TYR A 17 6.98 2.69 28.68
CA TYR A 17 7.13 2.46 30.12
C TYR A 17 7.06 3.79 30.85
N LEU A 18 6.38 3.80 31.97
CA LEU A 18 6.22 5.00 32.82
C LEU A 18 7.48 5.26 33.67
N ASP A 19 8.24 4.21 33.95
CA ASP A 19 9.44 4.24 34.79
C ASP A 19 10.51 3.37 34.18
N GLU A 20 11.77 3.86 34.17
CA GLU A 20 12.92 3.13 33.64
C GLU A 20 13.16 1.79 34.35
N SER A 21 12.80 1.69 35.64
CA SER A 21 12.95 0.45 36.41
C SER A 21 12.06 -0.69 35.90
N GLN A 22 11.03 -0.37 35.13
CA GLN A 22 10.11 -1.35 34.55
C GLN A 22 10.60 -1.92 33.22
N ILE A 23 11.68 -1.36 32.69
CA ILE A 23 12.22 -1.76 31.40
C ILE A 23 12.99 -3.09 31.56
N PRO A 24 12.63 -4.14 30.80
CA PRO A 24 13.38 -5.41 30.83
C PRO A 24 14.84 -5.18 30.44
N GLU A 25 15.77 -5.77 31.22
CA GLU A 25 17.18 -5.70 30.89
C GLU A 25 17.51 -6.54 29.66
N ASN A 26 18.25 -5.94 28.74
CA ASN A 26 18.99 -6.59 27.64
C ASN A 26 18.31 -7.81 26.98
N GLN A 27 17.13 -7.61 26.42
CA GLN A 27 16.54 -8.62 25.55
C GLN A 27 17.02 -8.43 24.11
N PRO A 28 17.33 -9.53 23.39
CA PRO A 28 17.62 -9.41 21.97
C PRO A 28 16.41 -8.83 21.23
N ASN A 29 16.68 -8.03 20.21
CA ASN A 29 15.64 -7.36 19.42
C ASN A 29 14.81 -6.30 20.17
N MET A 30 15.36 -5.70 21.19
CA MET A 30 14.75 -4.57 21.88
C MET A 30 15.70 -3.38 21.88
N TRP A 31 15.16 -2.21 21.57
CA TRP A 31 15.91 -0.95 21.54
C TRP A 31 15.22 0.08 22.41
N LYS A 32 15.99 0.83 23.17
CA LYS A 32 15.52 2.00 23.92
C LYS A 32 15.64 3.22 23.03
N ILE A 33 14.53 3.81 22.67
CA ILE A 33 14.51 5.00 21.82
C ILE A 33 13.59 6.03 22.44
N ASP A 34 14.06 7.26 22.55
CA ASP A 34 13.26 8.36 23.09
C ASP A 34 12.15 8.75 22.14
N LYS A 35 11.02 9.17 22.70
CA LYS A 35 9.82 9.52 21.95
C LYS A 35 10.08 10.51 20.81
N GLU A 36 10.90 11.49 21.05
CA GLU A 36 11.26 12.55 20.12
C GLU A 36 12.08 12.05 18.91
N ASN A 37 12.67 10.86 19.02
CA ASN A 37 13.42 10.20 17.94
C ASN A 37 12.57 9.19 17.15
N LEU A 38 11.27 9.09 17.46
CA LEU A 38 10.36 8.23 16.71
C LEU A 38 9.78 8.97 15.50
N PRO A 39 9.68 8.29 14.34
CA PRO A 39 8.99 8.88 13.18
C PRO A 39 7.52 9.18 13.47
N GLU A 40 7.00 10.23 12.87
CA GLU A 40 5.57 10.56 12.94
C GLU A 40 4.71 9.61 12.08
N ALA A 41 5.32 8.96 11.08
CA ALA A 41 4.64 8.00 10.23
C ALA A 41 4.16 6.75 11.01
N PRO A 42 3.15 6.01 10.52
CA PRO A 42 2.63 4.81 11.18
C PRO A 42 3.71 3.76 11.41
N VAL A 43 3.63 3.05 12.54
CA VAL A 43 4.62 2.06 12.96
C VAL A 43 4.87 0.95 11.92
N GLN A 44 3.83 0.57 11.17
CA GLN A 44 3.95 -0.45 10.13
C GLN A 44 4.80 -0.01 8.93
N THR A 45 5.19 1.27 8.86
CA THR A 45 6.08 1.81 7.83
C THR A 45 7.54 1.91 8.29
N TRP A 46 7.81 1.58 9.54
CA TRP A 46 9.13 1.75 10.13
C TRP A 46 10.05 0.57 9.81
N GLU A 47 11.34 0.86 9.82
CA GLU A 47 12.42 -0.12 9.85
C GLU A 47 13.47 0.28 10.88
N ILE A 48 14.22 -0.68 11.39
CA ILE A 48 15.31 -0.45 12.32
C ILE A 48 16.61 -0.80 11.62
N LEU A 49 17.47 0.20 11.42
CA LEU A 49 18.80 0.03 10.84
C LEU A 49 19.83 0.54 11.83
N ASP A 50 20.75 -0.34 12.25
CA ASP A 50 21.83 -0.01 13.20
C ASP A 50 21.29 0.64 14.51
N GLY A 51 20.17 0.17 15.01
CA GLY A 51 19.53 0.69 16.21
C GLY A 51 18.79 2.02 16.02
N VAL A 52 18.68 2.52 14.79
CA VAL A 52 17.94 3.74 14.45
C VAL A 52 16.62 3.38 13.77
N VAL A 53 15.54 3.98 14.23
CA VAL A 53 14.20 3.80 13.62
C VAL A 53 14.04 4.84 12.54
N THR A 54 13.77 4.37 11.33
CA THR A 54 13.50 5.21 10.16
C THR A 54 12.24 4.74 9.45
N VAL A 55 11.70 5.57 8.57
CA VAL A 55 10.59 5.20 7.71
C VAL A 55 11.13 4.51 6.46
N ASN A 56 10.65 3.30 6.18
CA ASN A 56 10.95 2.62 4.93
C ASN A 56 10.05 3.18 3.82
N PRO A 57 10.62 3.74 2.73
CA PRO A 57 9.82 4.36 1.66
C PRO A 57 8.83 3.40 0.99
N GLU A 58 9.20 2.14 0.80
CA GLU A 58 8.33 1.13 0.17
C GLU A 58 7.16 0.77 1.08
N LYS A 59 7.42 0.60 2.38
CA LYS A 59 6.37 0.35 3.38
C LYS A 59 5.42 1.53 3.51
N LEU A 60 5.94 2.76 3.47
CA LEU A 60 5.12 3.96 3.50
C LEU A 60 4.23 4.05 2.25
N ALA A 61 4.77 3.81 1.08
CA ALA A 61 4.00 3.80 -0.16
C ALA A 61 2.89 2.72 -0.14
N ALA A 62 3.21 1.51 0.34
CA ALA A 62 2.23 0.44 0.49
C ALA A 62 1.12 0.79 1.49
N TYR A 63 1.48 1.41 2.62
CA TYR A 63 0.51 1.90 3.59
C TYR A 63 -0.41 2.95 2.97
N ASN A 64 0.14 3.94 2.28
CA ASN A 64 -0.63 4.99 1.62
C ASN A 64 -1.60 4.42 0.58
N ARG A 65 -1.20 3.39 -0.18
CA ARG A 65 -2.12 2.68 -1.09
C ARG A 65 -3.26 2.00 -0.34
N SER A 66 -2.97 1.37 0.79
CA SER A 66 -3.96 0.63 1.58
C SER A 66 -5.09 1.52 2.13
N ILE A 67 -4.81 2.81 2.32
CA ILE A 67 -5.78 3.79 2.86
C ILE A 67 -6.36 4.71 1.79
N MET A 68 -5.99 4.56 0.52
CA MET A 68 -6.58 5.34 -0.57
C MET A 68 -8.08 5.08 -0.67
N PRO A 69 -8.91 6.13 -0.85
CA PRO A 69 -10.33 5.94 -1.11
C PRO A 69 -10.58 5.08 -2.36
N SER A 70 -11.65 4.30 -2.33
CA SER A 70 -12.10 3.56 -3.51
C SER A 70 -12.57 4.51 -4.61
N LEU A 71 -12.49 4.06 -5.86
CA LEU A 71 -13.05 4.78 -7.00
C LEU A 71 -14.39 4.18 -7.41
N SER A 72 -15.31 5.03 -7.83
CA SER A 72 -16.49 4.57 -8.58
C SER A 72 -16.06 4.06 -9.97
N ARG A 73 -16.90 3.24 -10.59
CA ARG A 73 -16.65 2.80 -11.97
C ARG A 73 -16.51 3.97 -12.93
N ARG A 74 -17.30 5.02 -12.74
CA ARG A 74 -17.20 6.25 -13.52
C ARG A 74 -15.83 6.91 -13.36
N GLN A 75 -15.38 7.11 -12.12
CA GLN A 75 -14.06 7.72 -11.85
C GLN A 75 -12.92 6.91 -12.45
N PHE A 76 -12.95 5.59 -12.29
CA PHE A 76 -11.92 4.70 -12.82
C PHE A 76 -11.85 4.78 -14.34
N LYS A 77 -12.99 4.65 -15.01
CA LYS A 77 -13.03 4.72 -16.47
C LYS A 77 -12.68 6.11 -17.03
N LEU A 78 -13.10 7.18 -16.38
CA LEU A 78 -12.72 8.53 -16.78
C LEU A 78 -11.21 8.76 -16.64
N ALA A 79 -10.60 8.29 -15.57
CA ALA A 79 -9.16 8.40 -15.39
C ALA A 79 -8.40 7.64 -16.49
N LEU A 80 -8.86 6.44 -16.84
CA LEU A 80 -8.29 5.69 -17.96
C LEU A 80 -8.47 6.44 -19.29
N LEU A 81 -9.63 6.99 -19.53
CA LEU A 81 -9.92 7.75 -20.75
C LEU A 81 -9.01 8.98 -20.89
N GLU A 82 -8.89 9.76 -19.83
CA GLU A 82 -8.07 10.99 -19.85
C GLU A 82 -6.57 10.72 -19.97
N ASN A 83 -6.12 9.53 -19.53
CA ASN A 83 -4.74 9.08 -19.73
C ASN A 83 -4.54 8.31 -21.06
N GLY A 84 -5.55 8.24 -21.91
CA GLY A 84 -5.47 7.53 -23.20
C GLY A 84 -5.37 6.00 -23.06
N LEU A 85 -5.80 5.44 -21.93
CA LEU A 85 -5.62 4.03 -21.58
C LEU A 85 -6.91 3.21 -21.65
N LEU A 86 -8.08 3.85 -21.83
CA LEU A 86 -9.35 3.14 -21.78
C LEU A 86 -9.46 2.04 -22.84
N ASN A 87 -9.19 2.37 -24.10
CA ASN A 87 -9.21 1.38 -25.19
C ASN A 87 -8.11 0.32 -25.00
N THR A 88 -6.97 0.71 -24.50
CA THR A 88 -5.85 -0.21 -24.26
C THR A 88 -6.23 -1.26 -23.21
N VAL A 89 -6.82 -0.86 -22.07
CA VAL A 89 -7.23 -1.83 -21.04
C VAL A 89 -8.32 -2.76 -21.55
N GLU A 90 -9.29 -2.25 -22.31
CA GLU A 90 -10.36 -3.07 -22.88
C GLU A 90 -9.86 -4.10 -23.89
N GLN A 91 -8.92 -3.70 -24.76
CA GLN A 91 -8.26 -4.61 -25.69
C GLN A 91 -7.40 -5.65 -24.98
N MET A 92 -6.68 -5.26 -23.93
CA MET A 92 -5.87 -6.20 -23.16
C MET A 92 -6.72 -7.22 -22.41
N ILE A 93 -7.85 -6.83 -21.87
CA ILE A 93 -8.81 -7.76 -21.26
C ILE A 93 -9.31 -8.78 -22.31
N GLU A 94 -9.67 -8.33 -23.52
CA GLU A 94 -10.09 -9.20 -24.60
C GLU A 94 -8.98 -10.17 -25.04
N SER A 95 -7.72 -9.79 -24.92
CA SER A 95 -6.57 -10.60 -25.33
C SER A 95 -6.09 -11.60 -24.27
N ILE A 96 -6.69 -11.65 -23.08
CA ILE A 96 -6.32 -12.63 -22.04
C ILE A 96 -6.61 -14.03 -22.57
N GLU A 97 -5.58 -14.89 -22.57
CA GLU A 97 -5.67 -16.23 -23.13
C GLU A 97 -6.43 -17.21 -22.24
N ASP A 98 -6.21 -17.15 -20.92
CA ASP A 98 -6.91 -18.02 -19.97
C ASP A 98 -8.38 -17.61 -19.86
N PRO A 99 -9.34 -18.50 -20.23
CA PRO A 99 -10.75 -18.14 -20.23
C PRO A 99 -11.31 -17.79 -18.86
N THR A 100 -10.79 -18.43 -17.80
CA THR A 100 -11.24 -18.18 -16.42
C THR A 100 -10.75 -16.84 -15.92
N VAL A 101 -9.48 -16.53 -16.15
CA VAL A 101 -8.90 -15.22 -15.81
C VAL A 101 -9.59 -14.12 -16.60
N LYS A 102 -9.77 -14.31 -17.89
CA LYS A 102 -10.49 -13.36 -18.75
C LYS A 102 -11.89 -13.07 -18.24
N ALA A 103 -12.67 -14.10 -17.97
CA ALA A 103 -14.03 -13.95 -17.47
C ALA A 103 -14.07 -13.19 -16.13
N ARG A 104 -13.16 -13.52 -15.21
CA ARG A 104 -13.05 -12.84 -13.92
C ARG A 104 -12.75 -11.35 -14.09
N ILE A 105 -11.74 -11.02 -14.88
CA ILE A 105 -11.33 -9.63 -15.11
C ILE A 105 -12.45 -8.84 -15.83
N GLN A 106 -13.11 -9.44 -16.79
CA GLN A 106 -14.26 -8.82 -17.46
C GLN A 106 -15.40 -8.48 -16.49
N ILE A 107 -15.74 -9.41 -15.59
CA ILE A 107 -16.78 -9.20 -14.59
C ILE A 107 -16.35 -8.08 -13.61
N GLU A 108 -15.14 -8.16 -13.08
CA GLU A 108 -14.64 -7.13 -12.16
C GLU A 108 -14.62 -5.74 -12.82
N TYR A 109 -14.20 -5.66 -14.06
CA TYR A 109 -14.10 -4.41 -14.79
C TYR A 109 -15.47 -3.81 -15.13
N SER A 110 -16.44 -4.63 -15.56
CA SER A 110 -17.73 -4.14 -16.06
C SER A 110 -18.81 -4.06 -14.99
N GLU A 111 -18.77 -4.92 -13.97
CA GLU A 111 -19.84 -5.04 -12.98
C GLU A 111 -19.52 -4.40 -11.63
N SER A 112 -18.24 -4.19 -11.29
CA SER A 112 -17.87 -3.57 -10.02
C SER A 112 -18.37 -2.13 -9.96
N GLU A 113 -19.05 -1.78 -8.90
CA GLU A 113 -19.48 -0.41 -8.63
C GLU A 113 -18.36 0.44 -8.04
N ARG A 114 -17.44 -0.21 -7.30
CA ARG A 114 -16.30 0.41 -6.67
C ARG A 114 -15.03 -0.40 -6.91
N PHE A 115 -13.93 0.31 -7.08
CA PHE A 115 -12.60 -0.26 -7.26
C PHE A 115 -11.71 0.15 -6.11
N GLU A 116 -11.05 -0.83 -5.48
CA GLU A 116 -10.06 -0.62 -4.43
C GLU A 116 -8.65 -0.60 -5.03
N ARG A 117 -7.80 0.33 -4.60
CA ARG A 117 -6.42 0.46 -5.11
C ARG A 117 -5.61 -0.82 -4.95
N THR A 118 -5.85 -1.58 -3.89
CA THR A 118 -5.13 -2.82 -3.55
C THR A 118 -5.85 -4.09 -3.99
N ASN A 119 -6.97 -3.99 -4.70
CA ASN A 119 -7.67 -5.16 -5.24
C ASN A 119 -6.84 -5.86 -6.30
N GLU A 120 -6.83 -7.20 -6.29
CA GLU A 120 -6.00 -8.00 -7.19
C GLU A 120 -6.34 -7.78 -8.67
N SER A 121 -7.62 -7.62 -9.01
CA SER A 121 -8.05 -7.34 -10.39
C SER A 121 -7.60 -5.95 -10.84
N VAL A 122 -7.64 -4.96 -9.96
CA VAL A 122 -7.11 -3.61 -10.25
C VAL A 122 -5.60 -3.67 -10.46
N LYS A 123 -4.87 -4.35 -9.59
CA LYS A 123 -3.41 -4.54 -9.75
C LYS A 123 -3.09 -5.21 -11.09
N TYR A 124 -3.85 -6.22 -11.47
CA TYR A 124 -3.67 -6.90 -12.74
C TYR A 124 -3.87 -5.93 -13.91
N MET A 125 -4.97 -5.18 -13.93
CA MET A 125 -5.27 -4.22 -14.99
C MET A 125 -4.21 -3.13 -15.12
N LEU A 126 -3.76 -2.56 -14.00
CA LEU A 126 -2.71 -1.55 -14.01
C LEU A 126 -1.36 -2.14 -14.43
N GLY A 127 -1.08 -3.38 -14.08
CA GLY A 127 0.14 -4.09 -14.48
C GLY A 127 0.21 -4.34 -15.98
N VAL A 128 -0.89 -4.75 -16.63
CA VAL A 128 -0.92 -4.97 -18.08
C VAL A 128 -0.83 -3.66 -18.88
N LEU A 129 -1.10 -2.53 -18.26
CA LEU A 129 -0.90 -1.20 -18.84
C LEU A 129 0.55 -0.70 -18.73
N ASP A 130 1.46 -1.51 -18.21
CA ASP A 130 2.85 -1.14 -17.96
C ASP A 130 3.04 0.07 -17.03
N LEU A 131 2.07 0.34 -16.16
CA LEU A 131 2.19 1.39 -15.17
C LEU A 131 3.03 0.91 -13.99
N THR A 132 3.97 1.74 -13.56
CA THR A 132 4.65 1.52 -12.28
C THR A 132 3.66 1.72 -11.14
N LEU A 133 4.01 1.22 -9.94
CA LEU A 133 3.17 1.43 -8.75
C LEU A 133 2.94 2.92 -8.48
N ASP A 134 3.97 3.76 -8.65
CA ASP A 134 3.87 5.20 -8.43
C ASP A 134 3.00 5.88 -9.49
N GLN A 135 3.10 5.48 -10.74
CA GLN A 135 2.24 5.98 -11.82
C GLN A 135 0.77 5.61 -11.59
N GLY A 136 0.52 4.38 -11.14
CA GLY A 136 -0.82 3.94 -10.73
C GLY A 136 -1.36 4.74 -9.55
N ASP A 137 -0.53 5.07 -8.58
CA ASP A 137 -0.89 5.88 -7.42
C ASP A 137 -1.25 7.32 -7.82
N GLU A 138 -0.48 7.92 -8.72
CA GLU A 138 -0.77 9.27 -9.25
C GLU A 138 -2.08 9.30 -10.02
N MET A 139 -2.31 8.33 -10.88
CA MET A 139 -3.57 8.20 -11.62
C MET A 139 -4.75 8.02 -10.65
N TRP A 140 -4.59 7.24 -9.59
CA TRP A 140 -5.61 7.03 -8.58
C TRP A 140 -5.96 8.32 -7.84
N ARG A 141 -4.95 9.07 -7.38
CA ARG A 141 -5.16 10.37 -6.72
C ARG A 141 -5.90 11.35 -7.61
N TYR A 142 -5.55 11.39 -8.87
CA TYR A 142 -6.27 12.20 -9.85
C TYR A 142 -7.72 11.74 -10.03
N ALA A 143 -7.94 10.43 -10.17
CA ALA A 143 -9.26 9.85 -10.35
C ALA A 143 -10.23 10.17 -9.20
N ILE A 144 -9.75 10.26 -7.98
CA ILE A 144 -10.56 10.64 -6.80
C ILE A 144 -11.20 12.03 -7.00
N THR A 145 -10.56 12.91 -7.76
CA THR A 145 -11.05 14.28 -8.01
C THR A 145 -12.12 14.37 -9.10
N LEU A 146 -12.41 13.28 -9.82
CA LEU A 146 -13.32 13.27 -10.98
C LEU A 146 -14.81 13.05 -10.64
#